data_a469905f55103e05909343579f088027
#
_entry.id   a469905f55103e05909343579f088027
#
_cell.length_a   1.000
_cell.length_b   1.000
_cell.length_c   1.000
_cell.angle_alpha   90.00
_cell.angle_beta   90.00
_cell.angle_gamma   90.00
#
_symmetry.space_group_name_H-M   'P 1'
#
loop_
_entity.id
_entity.type
_entity.pdbx_description
1 polymer ?
#
loop_
_entity_poly.entity_id
_entity_poly.type
_entity_poly.pdbx_seq_one_letter_code
_entity_poly.pdbx_strand_id
1 'polypeptide(L)'
;MRHIQKGKKQRLNLEYIDIRSVLDDLGISYREAGKNVGQGWIGVECPFCGNQSFHMGICLKAPVISCFVCGKKGTILTYLAKKLNSFSKAIEILGNAVPRELRSFEEEERHNAVKVELPKEASNNITPYHAEYLHGRGFDYKELTEKYNLQFVGPIGRWANRIIVPVIKNYKLITFTSINIADNANIRYLHLSKEKSVIHIKNWLFGIEHTDGHSCCLVEGIFDMMRIGDGAVCTFGVVLSPEQKRMLSKFSVIKICFDGDEAGRTNADRLANDLSAFAEVKLFDLPNGIDPDQLCQEDIDKIKNA
;
A
#
# COMPACT_ATOMS: atom_id res chain seq x y z
N MET A 1 -13.12 0.60 18.45
CA MET A 1 -13.01 1.00 17.03
C MET A 1 -13.25 2.50 16.92
N ARG A 2 -12.28 3.22 16.37
CA ARG A 2 -12.37 4.67 16.13
C ARG A 2 -12.50 4.94 14.63
N HIS A 3 -13.38 5.89 14.24
CA HIS A 3 -13.53 6.35 12.87
C HIS A 3 -12.89 7.73 12.72
N ILE A 4 -12.03 7.91 11.72
CA ILE A 4 -11.39 9.19 11.44
C ILE A 4 -11.89 9.73 10.09
N GLN A 5 -12.40 10.96 10.10
CA GLN A 5 -12.88 11.65 8.90
C GLN A 5 -11.78 12.52 8.28
N LYS A 6 -11.58 12.32 6.98
CA LYS A 6 -10.82 13.09 5.97
C LYS A 6 -9.65 13.98 6.39
N GLY A 7 -8.45 13.60 5.98
CA GLY A 7 -7.19 14.35 6.06
C GLY A 7 -6.54 14.69 4.71
N LYS A 8 -5.41 15.37 4.73
CA LYS A 8 -4.75 16.13 3.65
C LYS A 8 -4.05 15.29 2.57
N LYS A 9 -3.94 15.87 1.40
CA LYS A 9 -3.55 15.45 0.04
C LYS A 9 -2.20 14.77 -0.15
N GLN A 10 -2.18 13.75 -1.03
CA GLN A 10 -0.99 13.12 -1.63
C GLN A 10 -0.67 13.72 -3.01
N ARG A 11 0.62 13.92 -3.34
CA ARG A 11 1.09 14.32 -4.68
C ARG A 11 1.35 13.06 -5.52
N LEU A 12 0.52 12.82 -6.53
CA LEU A 12 0.92 12.07 -7.72
C LEU A 12 1.87 12.96 -8.53
N ASN A 13 2.90 12.37 -9.13
CA ASN A 13 3.77 13.10 -10.04
C ASN A 13 3.03 13.28 -11.37
N LEU A 14 2.24 14.36 -11.47
CA LEU A 14 1.32 14.64 -12.57
C LEU A 14 1.93 15.57 -13.64
N GLU A 15 3.25 15.80 -13.58
CA GLU A 15 3.95 16.69 -14.52
C GLU A 15 3.90 16.20 -15.97
N TYR A 16 3.56 14.94 -16.20
CA TYR A 16 3.57 14.30 -17.53
C TYR A 16 2.18 13.92 -18.04
N ILE A 17 1.10 14.31 -17.35
CA ILE A 17 -0.26 13.95 -17.76
C ILE A 17 -0.84 15.06 -18.64
N ASP A 18 -1.24 14.71 -19.87
CA ASP A 18 -2.10 15.57 -20.67
C ASP A 18 -3.53 15.56 -20.10
N ILE A 19 -3.83 16.60 -19.33
CA ILE A 19 -5.13 16.75 -18.65
C ILE A 19 -6.28 16.88 -19.66
N ARG A 20 -6.03 17.48 -20.84
CA ARG A 20 -7.05 17.62 -21.90
C ARG A 20 -7.47 16.24 -22.41
N SER A 21 -6.50 15.43 -22.79
CA SER A 21 -6.77 14.06 -23.23
C SER A 21 -7.56 13.26 -22.20
N VAL A 22 -7.22 13.38 -20.91
CA VAL A 22 -7.97 12.73 -19.83
C VAL A 22 -9.42 13.18 -19.75
N LEU A 23 -9.68 14.49 -19.91
CA LEU A 23 -11.04 15.02 -19.87
C LEU A 23 -11.85 14.63 -21.09
N ASP A 24 -11.22 14.63 -22.28
CA ASP A 24 -11.81 14.21 -23.54
C ASP A 24 -12.21 12.72 -23.50
N ASP A 25 -11.32 11.85 -23.03
CA ASP A 25 -11.58 10.41 -22.87
C ASP A 25 -12.74 10.11 -21.90
N LEU A 26 -12.97 11.00 -20.95
CA LEU A 26 -14.06 10.91 -19.98
C LEU A 26 -15.34 11.63 -20.42
N GLY A 27 -15.33 12.29 -21.58
CA GLY A 27 -16.45 13.10 -22.03
C GLY A 27 -16.76 14.31 -21.13
N ILE A 28 -15.74 14.81 -20.41
CA ILE A 28 -15.89 15.96 -19.50
C ILE A 28 -15.64 17.24 -20.28
N SER A 29 -16.70 18.03 -20.46
CA SER A 29 -16.59 19.33 -21.14
C SER A 29 -15.73 20.32 -20.37
N TYR A 30 -14.91 21.09 -21.07
CA TYR A 30 -14.07 22.14 -20.50
C TYR A 30 -13.99 23.37 -21.41
N ARG A 31 -13.49 24.48 -20.89
CA ARG A 31 -13.23 25.71 -21.65
C ARG A 31 -11.77 26.12 -21.47
N GLU A 32 -11.12 26.51 -22.57
CA GLU A 32 -9.73 26.98 -22.58
C GLU A 32 -9.62 28.52 -22.47
N ALA A 33 -10.72 29.22 -22.66
CA ALA A 33 -10.81 30.67 -22.56
C ALA A 33 -12.14 31.09 -21.94
N GLY A 34 -12.17 32.28 -21.35
CA GLY A 34 -13.36 32.87 -20.74
C GLY A 34 -13.02 33.75 -19.55
N LYS A 35 -14.05 34.44 -18.99
CA LYS A 35 -13.89 35.43 -17.93
C LYS A 35 -13.13 34.91 -16.68
N ASN A 36 -13.20 33.58 -16.43
CA ASN A 36 -12.63 32.95 -15.23
C ASN A 36 -11.53 31.92 -15.58
N VAL A 37 -11.02 31.93 -16.82
CA VAL A 37 -9.99 30.98 -17.26
C VAL A 37 -8.71 31.78 -17.53
N GLY A 38 -7.75 31.67 -16.62
CA GLY A 38 -6.43 32.31 -16.76
C GLY A 38 -5.50 31.54 -17.71
N GLN A 39 -4.43 32.17 -18.15
CA GLN A 39 -3.42 31.53 -18.99
C GLN A 39 -2.83 30.27 -18.28
N GLY A 40 -2.82 29.14 -18.99
CA GLY A 40 -2.34 27.87 -18.43
C GLY A 40 -3.36 27.15 -17.54
N TRP A 41 -4.63 27.56 -17.59
CA TRP A 41 -5.74 26.92 -16.90
C TRP A 41 -6.84 26.54 -17.89
N ILE A 42 -7.64 25.55 -17.52
CA ILE A 42 -8.91 25.22 -18.18
C ILE A 42 -10.03 25.30 -17.16
N GLY A 43 -11.21 25.73 -17.60
CA GLY A 43 -12.42 25.79 -16.77
C GLY A 43 -13.27 24.55 -16.93
N VAL A 44 -13.74 23.96 -15.85
CA VAL A 44 -14.66 22.80 -15.83
C VAL A 44 -15.83 23.06 -14.88
N GLU A 45 -16.86 22.24 -14.99
CA GLU A 45 -17.95 22.21 -14.01
C GLU A 45 -17.43 21.75 -12.65
N CYS A 46 -17.95 22.32 -11.58
CA CYS A 46 -17.51 21.98 -10.23
C CYS A 46 -18.37 20.84 -9.63
N PRO A 47 -17.82 19.65 -9.41
CA PRO A 47 -18.58 18.53 -8.83
C PRO A 47 -18.83 18.67 -7.32
N PHE A 48 -18.27 19.71 -6.68
CA PHE A 48 -18.43 19.95 -5.24
C PHE A 48 -19.60 20.85 -4.89
N CYS A 49 -19.87 21.85 -5.73
CA CYS A 49 -21.01 22.76 -5.55
C CYS A 49 -22.07 22.67 -6.65
N GLY A 50 -21.88 21.79 -7.61
CA GLY A 50 -22.82 21.60 -8.72
C GLY A 50 -22.86 22.75 -9.74
N ASN A 51 -21.95 23.73 -9.65
CA ASN A 51 -21.94 24.87 -10.58
C ASN A 51 -21.50 24.43 -11.97
N GLN A 52 -22.36 24.65 -12.96
CA GLN A 52 -22.19 24.26 -14.37
C GLN A 52 -21.56 25.36 -15.24
N SER A 53 -21.20 26.50 -14.67
CA SER A 53 -20.70 27.67 -15.42
C SER A 53 -19.18 27.67 -15.60
N PHE A 54 -18.52 26.51 -15.51
CA PHE A 54 -17.07 26.36 -15.73
C PHE A 54 -16.19 27.21 -14.77
N HIS A 55 -16.64 27.39 -13.53
CA HIS A 55 -15.95 28.20 -12.53
C HIS A 55 -14.88 27.45 -11.74
N MET A 56 -14.68 26.16 -11.96
CA MET A 56 -13.58 25.42 -11.40
C MET A 56 -12.42 25.38 -12.39
N GLY A 57 -11.30 25.98 -12.03
CA GLY A 57 -10.08 25.93 -12.80
C GLY A 57 -9.27 24.68 -12.53
N ILE A 58 -8.71 24.07 -13.57
CA ILE A 58 -7.65 23.06 -13.52
C ILE A 58 -6.40 23.65 -14.14
N CYS A 59 -5.28 23.64 -13.42
CA CYS A 59 -4.01 24.12 -13.93
C CYS A 59 -3.36 23.06 -14.83
N LEU A 60 -2.92 23.47 -16.04
CA LEU A 60 -2.29 22.57 -17.02
C LEU A 60 -0.81 22.29 -16.71
N LYS A 61 -0.18 23.13 -15.90
CA LYS A 61 1.25 23.01 -15.53
C LYS A 61 1.47 22.43 -14.13
N ALA A 62 0.42 22.24 -13.37
CA ALA A 62 0.49 21.71 -12.02
C ALA A 62 -0.81 20.95 -11.69
N PRO A 63 -0.78 19.92 -10.85
CA PRO A 63 -1.96 19.12 -10.53
C PRO A 63 -2.94 19.84 -9.59
N VAL A 64 -3.21 21.11 -9.81
CA VAL A 64 -3.97 21.99 -8.91
C VAL A 64 -5.34 22.32 -9.50
N ILE A 65 -6.37 22.29 -8.65
CA ILE A 65 -7.71 22.77 -8.97
C ILE A 65 -8.12 23.87 -8.00
N SER A 66 -8.96 24.79 -8.47
CA SER A 66 -9.54 25.87 -7.65
C SER A 66 -10.93 26.27 -8.18
N CYS A 67 -11.95 26.27 -7.34
CA CYS A 67 -13.28 26.75 -7.69
C CYS A 67 -13.50 28.17 -7.14
N PHE A 68 -13.85 29.11 -8.02
CA PHE A 68 -14.14 30.48 -7.64
C PHE A 68 -15.48 30.65 -6.93
N VAL A 69 -16.43 29.71 -7.07
CA VAL A 69 -17.74 29.78 -6.45
C VAL A 69 -17.74 29.25 -5.03
N CYS A 70 -17.24 28.04 -4.81
CA CYS A 70 -17.28 27.42 -3.47
C CYS A 70 -15.92 27.42 -2.75
N GLY A 71 -14.90 28.04 -3.32
CA GLY A 71 -13.55 28.10 -2.74
C GLY A 71 -12.81 26.75 -2.67
N LYS A 72 -13.38 25.67 -3.21
CA LYS A 72 -12.75 24.35 -3.16
C LYS A 72 -11.42 24.35 -3.90
N LYS A 73 -10.38 23.98 -3.18
CA LYS A 73 -9.02 23.76 -3.73
C LYS A 73 -8.65 22.28 -3.64
N GLY A 74 -7.82 21.83 -4.54
CA GLY A 74 -7.43 20.44 -4.56
C GLY A 74 -6.44 20.08 -5.67
N THR A 75 -6.45 18.79 -6.04
CA THR A 75 -5.70 18.27 -7.17
C THR A 75 -6.67 17.73 -8.23
N ILE A 76 -6.16 17.51 -9.47
CA ILE A 76 -6.94 16.82 -10.52
C ILE A 76 -7.48 15.46 -10.02
N LEU A 77 -6.71 14.75 -9.20
CA LEU A 77 -7.16 13.50 -8.58
C LEU A 77 -8.41 13.72 -7.71
N THR A 78 -8.40 14.77 -6.86
CA THR A 78 -9.56 15.14 -6.04
C THR A 78 -10.78 15.49 -6.89
N TYR A 79 -10.58 16.16 -8.02
CA TYR A 79 -11.63 16.49 -8.98
C TYR A 79 -12.23 15.23 -9.59
N LEU A 80 -11.39 14.37 -10.18
CA LEU A 80 -11.83 13.14 -10.84
C LEU A 80 -12.47 12.16 -9.87
N ALA A 81 -11.90 11.99 -8.67
CA ALA A 81 -12.47 11.13 -7.64
C ALA A 81 -13.90 11.55 -7.30
N LYS A 82 -14.16 12.86 -7.18
CA LYS A 82 -15.50 13.39 -6.92
C LYS A 82 -16.41 13.26 -8.13
N LYS A 83 -15.92 13.57 -9.35
CA LYS A 83 -16.71 13.51 -10.60
C LYS A 83 -17.13 12.09 -10.93
N LEU A 84 -16.25 11.12 -10.70
CA LEU A 84 -16.47 9.68 -10.98
C LEU A 84 -17.09 8.92 -9.80
N ASN A 85 -17.26 9.58 -8.66
CA ASN A 85 -17.66 8.96 -7.39
C ASN A 85 -16.81 7.73 -7.02
N SER A 86 -15.53 7.73 -7.42
CA SER A 86 -14.57 6.64 -7.19
C SER A 86 -13.15 7.15 -7.23
N PHE A 87 -12.45 7.03 -6.10
CA PHE A 87 -11.03 7.39 -6.01
C PHE A 87 -10.14 6.39 -6.76
N SER A 88 -10.44 5.10 -6.63
CA SER A 88 -9.68 4.03 -7.31
C SER A 88 -9.71 4.20 -8.84
N LYS A 89 -10.90 4.49 -9.39
CA LYS A 89 -11.06 4.75 -10.82
C LYS A 89 -10.32 6.02 -11.28
N ALA A 90 -10.32 7.06 -10.46
CA ALA A 90 -9.58 8.28 -10.75
C ALA A 90 -8.07 8.05 -10.79
N ILE A 91 -7.52 7.25 -9.87
CA ILE A 91 -6.09 6.86 -9.89
C ILE A 91 -5.77 5.99 -11.10
N GLU A 92 -6.61 5.04 -11.43
CA GLU A 92 -6.42 4.18 -12.60
C GLU A 92 -6.34 5.01 -13.88
N ILE A 93 -7.29 5.94 -14.09
CA ILE A 93 -7.33 6.82 -15.24
C ILE A 93 -6.08 7.71 -15.31
N LEU A 94 -5.75 8.41 -14.23
CA LEU A 94 -4.54 9.24 -14.20
C LEU A 94 -3.28 8.40 -14.35
N GLY A 95 -3.21 7.24 -13.73
CA GLY A 95 -2.15 6.28 -13.92
C GLY A 95 -2.07 5.81 -15.37
N ASN A 96 -3.17 5.60 -16.06
CA ASN A 96 -3.26 5.27 -17.47
C ASN A 96 -2.91 6.43 -18.40
N ALA A 97 -3.10 7.65 -18.02
CA ALA A 97 -2.76 8.84 -18.78
C ALA A 97 -1.25 9.20 -18.73
N VAL A 98 -0.47 8.62 -17.81
CA VAL A 98 1.00 8.74 -17.85
C VAL A 98 1.51 8.01 -19.09
N PRO A 99 2.35 8.63 -19.95
CA PRO A 99 2.91 7.99 -21.15
C PRO A 99 3.53 6.63 -20.87
N ARG A 100 3.33 5.66 -21.77
CA ARG A 100 3.82 4.28 -21.61
C ARG A 100 5.33 4.23 -21.38
N GLU A 101 6.06 5.13 -22.02
CA GLU A 101 7.52 5.26 -21.92
C GLU A 101 7.98 5.60 -20.49
N LEU A 102 7.11 6.22 -19.70
CA LEU A 102 7.41 6.59 -18.30
C LEU A 102 6.86 5.59 -17.27
N ARG A 103 6.03 4.61 -17.71
CA ARG A 103 5.31 3.72 -16.78
C ARG A 103 6.03 2.47 -16.37
N SER A 104 6.81 1.87 -17.25
CA SER A 104 7.16 0.46 -17.12
C SER A 104 8.57 0.11 -17.54
N PHE A 105 9.27 0.99 -18.24
CA PHE A 105 10.63 0.70 -18.63
C PHE A 105 11.50 0.33 -17.42
N GLU A 106 11.35 1.04 -16.31
CA GLU A 106 12.11 0.73 -15.09
C GLU A 106 11.72 -0.62 -14.45
N GLU A 107 10.44 -1.02 -14.49
CA GLU A 107 10.03 -2.32 -13.94
C GLU A 107 10.40 -3.46 -14.88
N GLU A 108 10.15 -3.33 -16.18
CA GLU A 108 10.48 -4.36 -17.17
C GLU A 108 12.00 -4.50 -17.37
N GLU A 109 12.75 -3.41 -17.42
CA GLU A 109 14.21 -3.45 -17.45
C GLU A 109 14.78 -4.05 -16.17
N ARG A 110 14.23 -3.74 -15.00
CA ARG A 110 14.66 -4.36 -13.74
C ARG A 110 14.33 -5.85 -13.69
N HIS A 111 13.17 -6.28 -14.16
CA HIS A 111 12.83 -7.71 -14.24
C HIS A 111 13.81 -8.48 -15.16
N ASN A 112 14.30 -7.83 -16.21
CA ASN A 112 15.27 -8.44 -17.12
C ASN A 112 16.72 -8.32 -16.62
N ALA A 113 17.05 -7.31 -15.83
CA ALA A 113 18.39 -7.04 -15.32
C ALA A 113 18.69 -7.68 -13.96
N VAL A 114 17.68 -7.96 -13.14
CA VAL A 114 17.86 -8.47 -11.78
C VAL A 114 17.23 -9.85 -11.63
N LYS A 115 18.08 -10.87 -11.56
CA LYS A 115 17.64 -12.23 -11.21
C LYS A 115 17.66 -12.35 -9.68
N VAL A 116 16.48 -12.35 -9.05
CA VAL A 116 16.38 -12.62 -7.61
C VAL A 116 16.53 -14.11 -7.36
N GLU A 117 17.46 -14.47 -6.50
CA GLU A 117 17.68 -15.86 -6.07
C GLU A 117 17.59 -15.93 -4.55
N LEU A 118 16.94 -16.98 -4.05
CA LEU A 118 16.97 -17.28 -2.62
C LEU A 118 18.36 -17.72 -2.19
N PRO A 119 18.71 -17.61 -0.89
CA PRO A 119 19.96 -18.16 -0.38
C PRO A 119 20.10 -19.62 -0.77
N LYS A 120 21.29 -20.04 -1.19
CA LYS A 120 21.55 -21.43 -1.64
C LYS A 120 21.32 -22.45 -0.53
N GLU A 121 21.49 -22.00 0.72
CA GLU A 121 21.28 -22.80 1.93
C GLU A 121 19.81 -22.91 2.34
N ALA A 122 18.94 -22.12 1.72
CA ALA A 122 17.52 -22.13 2.02
C ALA A 122 16.84 -23.37 1.45
N SER A 123 16.00 -24.01 2.24
CA SER A 123 15.24 -25.18 1.81
C SER A 123 13.87 -25.22 2.48
N ASN A 124 12.95 -26.03 1.92
CA ASN A 124 11.64 -26.27 2.53
C ASN A 124 11.74 -27.21 3.75
N ASN A 125 12.90 -27.81 4.00
CA ASN A 125 13.10 -28.71 5.12
C ASN A 125 13.26 -27.89 6.39
N ILE A 126 12.20 -27.87 7.20
CA ILE A 126 12.23 -27.21 8.49
C ILE A 126 13.11 -27.98 9.48
N THR A 127 13.95 -27.27 10.22
CA THR A 127 14.66 -27.86 11.36
C THR A 127 13.79 -27.83 12.62
N PRO A 128 14.04 -28.70 13.62
CA PRO A 128 13.29 -28.68 14.88
C PRO A 128 13.28 -27.27 15.54
N TYR A 129 14.38 -26.55 15.48
CA TYR A 129 14.55 -25.21 16.04
C TYR A 129 13.59 -24.18 15.38
N HIS A 130 13.44 -24.22 14.05
CA HIS A 130 12.48 -23.35 13.36
C HIS A 130 11.03 -23.75 13.66
N ALA A 131 10.76 -25.05 13.76
CA ALA A 131 9.42 -25.55 14.08
C ALA A 131 9.01 -25.11 15.50
N GLU A 132 9.91 -25.25 16.46
CA GLU A 132 9.70 -24.83 17.86
C GLU A 132 9.46 -23.32 17.95
N TYR A 133 10.24 -22.50 17.23
CA TYR A 133 10.04 -21.06 17.19
C TYR A 133 8.66 -20.67 16.65
N LEU A 134 8.22 -21.26 15.55
CA LEU A 134 6.90 -20.95 14.97
C LEU A 134 5.78 -21.48 15.86
N HIS A 135 5.93 -22.69 16.43
CA HIS A 135 4.97 -23.25 17.38
C HIS A 135 4.86 -22.41 18.65
N GLY A 136 5.99 -21.92 19.20
CA GLY A 136 6.01 -21.03 20.36
C GLY A 136 5.29 -19.70 20.13
N ARG A 137 5.16 -19.27 18.86
CA ARG A 137 4.32 -18.12 18.45
C ARG A 137 2.88 -18.53 18.09
N GLY A 138 2.51 -19.80 18.29
CA GLY A 138 1.16 -20.29 18.02
C GLY A 138 0.84 -20.46 16.53
N PHE A 139 1.83 -20.72 15.68
CA PHE A 139 1.64 -20.99 14.26
C PHE A 139 1.81 -22.47 13.94
N ASP A 140 0.99 -22.98 13.02
CA ASP A 140 1.28 -24.22 12.31
C ASP A 140 2.28 -23.93 11.19
N TYR A 141 3.49 -24.43 11.35
CA TYR A 141 4.56 -24.19 10.37
C TYR A 141 4.27 -24.81 9.00
N LYS A 142 3.50 -25.90 8.94
CA LYS A 142 3.14 -26.56 7.67
C LYS A 142 2.22 -25.66 6.86
N GLU A 143 1.17 -25.15 7.51
CA GLU A 143 0.24 -24.20 6.90
C GLU A 143 0.95 -22.94 6.40
N LEU A 144 1.81 -22.33 7.25
CA LEU A 144 2.56 -21.14 6.84
C LEU A 144 3.53 -21.42 5.70
N THR A 145 4.24 -22.57 5.75
CA THR A 145 5.21 -22.94 4.68
C THR A 145 4.50 -23.15 3.36
N GLU A 146 3.35 -23.80 3.35
CA GLU A 146 2.57 -24.03 2.15
C GLU A 146 2.00 -22.70 1.60
N LYS A 147 1.39 -21.90 2.47
CA LYS A 147 0.73 -20.63 2.07
C LYS A 147 1.71 -19.56 1.58
N TYR A 148 2.83 -19.38 2.29
CA TYR A 148 3.77 -18.29 2.02
C TYR A 148 5.11 -18.76 1.42
N ASN A 149 5.23 -20.03 1.06
CA ASN A 149 6.44 -20.64 0.51
C ASN A 149 7.69 -20.43 1.37
N LEU A 150 7.54 -20.50 2.70
CA LEU A 150 8.63 -20.27 3.64
C LEU A 150 9.80 -21.21 3.38
N GLN A 151 11.02 -20.68 3.51
CA GLN A 151 12.26 -21.46 3.42
C GLN A 151 13.05 -21.28 4.71
N PHE A 152 13.84 -22.28 5.05
CA PHE A 152 14.57 -22.34 6.30
C PHE A 152 16.06 -22.46 6.05
N VAL A 153 16.86 -21.68 6.79
CA VAL A 153 18.32 -21.73 6.72
C VAL A 153 18.87 -22.20 8.07
N GLY A 154 19.68 -23.26 8.03
CA GLY A 154 20.36 -23.80 9.21
C GLY A 154 21.39 -22.83 9.80
N PRO A 155 22.25 -23.30 10.74
CA PRO A 155 23.09 -22.44 11.55
C PRO A 155 24.34 -21.89 10.84
N ILE A 156 24.48 -22.08 9.55
CA ILE A 156 25.70 -21.73 8.79
C ILE A 156 25.40 -20.72 7.69
N GLY A 157 26.34 -19.78 7.47
CA GLY A 157 26.29 -18.81 6.38
C GLY A 157 25.71 -17.45 6.78
N ARG A 158 25.63 -16.55 5.80
CA ARG A 158 25.15 -15.19 5.99
C ARG A 158 23.69 -15.14 6.50
N TRP A 159 22.90 -16.12 6.09
CA TRP A 159 21.49 -16.21 6.41
C TRP A 159 21.19 -17.21 7.52
N ALA A 160 22.20 -17.56 8.32
CA ALA A 160 22.10 -18.55 9.39
C ALA A 160 20.93 -18.26 10.35
N ASN A 161 20.26 -19.32 10.78
CA ASN A 161 19.14 -19.31 11.72
C ASN A 161 17.97 -18.39 11.26
N ARG A 162 17.67 -18.35 9.96
CA ARG A 162 16.61 -17.50 9.44
C ARG A 162 15.50 -18.27 8.77
N ILE A 163 14.30 -17.76 8.95
CA ILE A 163 13.14 -18.06 8.10
C ILE A 163 13.20 -17.06 6.95
N ILE A 164 13.29 -17.55 5.73
CA ILE A 164 13.23 -16.74 4.51
C ILE A 164 11.77 -16.69 4.07
N VAL A 165 11.29 -15.48 3.79
CA VAL A 165 9.93 -15.23 3.30
C VAL A 165 10.03 -14.67 1.88
N PRO A 166 9.79 -15.51 0.86
CA PRO A 166 9.78 -15.07 -0.53
C PRO A 166 8.62 -14.11 -0.80
N VAL A 167 8.84 -13.13 -1.66
CA VAL A 167 7.80 -12.23 -2.17
C VAL A 167 7.64 -12.49 -3.65
N ILE A 168 6.47 -12.99 -4.02
CA ILE A 168 6.17 -13.46 -5.38
C ILE A 168 5.10 -12.55 -5.98
N LYS A 169 5.32 -12.06 -7.20
CA LYS A 169 4.35 -11.32 -8.01
C LYS A 169 4.24 -12.01 -9.37
N ASN A 170 3.04 -12.36 -9.80
CA ASN A 170 2.80 -13.02 -11.09
C ASN A 170 3.73 -14.24 -11.32
N TYR A 171 3.83 -15.10 -10.30
CA TYR A 171 4.68 -16.30 -10.30
C TYR A 171 6.20 -16.04 -10.43
N LYS A 172 6.65 -14.80 -10.25
CA LYS A 172 8.07 -14.43 -10.25
C LYS A 172 8.50 -13.96 -8.88
N LEU A 173 9.65 -14.44 -8.42
CA LEU A 173 10.27 -13.96 -7.19
C LEU A 173 10.81 -12.55 -7.44
N ILE A 174 10.26 -11.55 -6.72
CA ILE A 174 10.61 -10.13 -6.88
C ILE A 174 11.56 -9.62 -5.81
N THR A 175 11.53 -10.21 -4.64
CA THR A 175 12.42 -9.97 -3.49
C THR A 175 12.18 -11.04 -2.43
N PHE A 176 12.88 -10.94 -1.31
CA PHE A 176 12.56 -11.69 -0.10
C PHE A 176 12.98 -10.91 1.15
N THR A 177 12.38 -11.25 2.26
CA THR A 177 12.85 -10.86 3.58
C THR A 177 13.22 -12.10 4.39
N SER A 178 13.86 -11.88 5.53
CA SER A 178 14.20 -12.97 6.43
C SER A 178 14.07 -12.57 7.88
N ILE A 179 13.71 -13.52 8.71
CA ILE A 179 13.52 -13.38 10.14
C ILE A 179 14.57 -14.24 10.84
N ASN A 180 15.43 -13.64 11.63
CA ASN A 180 16.37 -14.38 12.48
C ASN A 180 15.63 -14.88 13.72
N ILE A 181 15.69 -16.18 13.95
CA ILE A 181 14.99 -16.83 15.07
C ILE A 181 15.89 -17.04 16.30
N ALA A 182 17.19 -16.68 16.22
CA ALA A 182 18.09 -16.79 17.36
C ALA A 182 17.71 -15.74 18.42
N ASP A 183 17.78 -16.12 19.70
CA ASP A 183 17.40 -15.25 20.82
C ASP A 183 18.23 -13.96 20.88
N ASN A 184 19.52 -14.05 20.60
CA ASN A 184 20.48 -12.93 20.64
C ASN A 184 20.69 -12.28 19.26
N ALA A 185 19.71 -12.30 18.38
CA ALA A 185 19.85 -11.76 17.06
C ALA A 185 19.98 -10.23 17.07
N ASN A 186 21.13 -9.69 16.69
CA ASN A 186 21.36 -8.25 16.54
C ASN A 186 20.45 -7.63 15.47
N ILE A 187 20.15 -8.38 14.42
CA ILE A 187 19.28 -7.97 13.32
C ILE A 187 18.18 -9.03 13.16
N ARG A 188 17.00 -8.73 13.68
CA ARG A 188 15.83 -9.64 13.59
C ARG A 188 15.38 -9.76 12.14
N TYR A 189 15.11 -8.66 11.47
CA TYR A 189 14.64 -8.63 10.09
C TYR A 189 15.76 -8.18 9.15
N LEU A 190 16.04 -8.96 8.12
CA LEU A 190 17.01 -8.62 7.08
C LEU A 190 16.38 -8.78 5.71
N HIS A 191 16.29 -7.67 4.99
CA HIS A 191 15.73 -7.62 3.65
C HIS A 191 16.80 -7.79 2.58
N LEU A 192 16.41 -8.31 1.43
CA LEU A 192 17.25 -8.26 0.23
C LEU A 192 17.45 -6.78 -0.15
N SER A 193 18.67 -6.42 -0.53
CA SER A 193 18.97 -5.02 -0.87
C SER A 193 18.22 -4.56 -2.13
N LYS A 194 18.05 -3.25 -2.26
CA LYS A 194 17.33 -2.62 -3.38
C LYS A 194 17.94 -3.00 -4.73
N GLU A 195 19.27 -3.08 -4.81
CA GLU A 195 20.03 -3.39 -6.02
C GLU A 195 19.85 -4.85 -6.48
N LYS A 196 19.53 -5.73 -5.54
CA LYS A 196 19.29 -7.17 -5.79
C LYS A 196 17.81 -7.54 -5.86
N SER A 197 16.92 -6.57 -5.68
CA SER A 197 15.48 -6.75 -5.73
C SER A 197 14.92 -6.20 -7.04
N VAL A 198 13.97 -6.90 -7.64
CA VAL A 198 13.14 -6.34 -8.72
C VAL A 198 12.29 -5.20 -8.17
N ILE A 199 11.57 -5.48 -7.07
CA ILE A 199 10.85 -4.48 -6.28
C ILE A 199 11.37 -4.60 -4.85
N HIS A 200 11.87 -3.50 -4.29
CA HIS A 200 12.34 -3.51 -2.90
C HIS A 200 11.17 -3.75 -1.94
N ILE A 201 11.40 -4.52 -0.87
CA ILE A 201 10.37 -4.93 0.09
C ILE A 201 9.56 -3.74 0.64
N LYS A 202 10.22 -2.61 0.90
CA LYS A 202 9.57 -1.36 1.38
C LYS A 202 8.66 -0.68 0.36
N ASN A 203 8.67 -1.14 -0.89
CA ASN A 203 7.81 -0.66 -1.97
C ASN A 203 6.72 -1.67 -2.33
N TRP A 204 6.54 -2.72 -1.51
CA TRP A 204 5.55 -3.77 -1.69
C TRP A 204 4.65 -3.90 -0.47
N LEU A 205 3.40 -4.30 -0.67
CA LEU A 205 2.50 -4.74 0.39
C LEU A 205 2.50 -6.26 0.38
N PHE A 206 3.13 -6.87 1.37
CA PHE A 206 3.12 -8.33 1.49
C PHE A 206 1.74 -8.81 1.93
N GLY A 207 1.23 -9.84 1.30
CA GLY A 207 -0.12 -10.35 1.54
C GLY A 207 -1.20 -9.77 0.62
N ILE A 208 -0.87 -8.80 -0.24
CA ILE A 208 -1.85 -8.18 -1.15
C ILE A 208 -2.54 -9.19 -2.06
N GLU A 209 -1.84 -10.27 -2.41
CA GLU A 209 -2.36 -11.37 -3.22
C GLU A 209 -3.45 -12.19 -2.53
N HIS A 210 -3.55 -12.08 -1.20
CA HIS A 210 -4.53 -12.76 -0.36
C HIS A 210 -5.69 -11.87 0.06
N THR A 211 -5.88 -10.74 -0.62
CA THR A 211 -7.00 -9.81 -0.39
C THR A 211 -8.07 -9.96 -1.45
N ASP A 212 -9.28 -9.54 -1.14
CA ASP A 212 -10.40 -9.47 -2.08
C ASP A 212 -10.37 -8.25 -3.02
N GLY A 213 -9.38 -7.36 -2.83
CA GLY A 213 -9.24 -6.11 -3.56
C GLY A 213 -10.22 -5.02 -3.14
N HIS A 214 -11.19 -5.30 -2.26
CA HIS A 214 -12.16 -4.34 -1.73
C HIS A 214 -11.73 -3.79 -0.36
N SER A 215 -11.36 -4.68 0.54
CA SER A 215 -10.92 -4.33 1.90
C SER A 215 -9.57 -4.95 2.24
N CYS A 216 -8.82 -4.31 3.13
CA CYS A 216 -7.61 -4.91 3.71
C CYS A 216 -7.43 -4.51 5.17
N CYS A 217 -6.75 -5.38 5.92
CA CYS A 217 -6.25 -5.11 7.27
C CYS A 217 -4.75 -4.79 7.18
N LEU A 218 -4.37 -3.56 7.50
CA LEU A 218 -3.01 -3.06 7.45
C LEU A 218 -2.33 -3.28 8.78
N VAL A 219 -1.19 -3.96 8.75
CA VAL A 219 -0.34 -4.25 9.91
C VAL A 219 1.12 -3.87 9.64
N GLU A 220 1.92 -3.76 10.69
CA GLU A 220 3.33 -3.39 10.59
C GLU A 220 4.23 -4.56 10.23
N GLY A 221 4.02 -5.70 10.87
CA GLY A 221 4.88 -6.86 10.87
C GLY A 221 4.35 -8.03 10.06
N ILE A 222 5.27 -8.89 9.68
CA ILE A 222 4.95 -10.06 8.86
C ILE A 222 4.21 -11.13 9.65
N PHE A 223 4.54 -11.31 10.94
CA PHE A 223 3.82 -12.26 11.80
C PHE A 223 2.41 -11.78 12.12
N ASP A 224 2.21 -10.46 12.26
CA ASP A 224 0.88 -9.86 12.42
C ASP A 224 0.00 -10.18 11.22
N MET A 225 0.55 -10.00 10.01
CA MET A 225 -0.14 -10.34 8.77
C MET A 225 -0.45 -11.85 8.69
N MET A 226 0.52 -12.69 9.04
CA MET A 226 0.33 -14.14 9.05
C MET A 226 -0.72 -14.58 10.09
N ARG A 227 -0.81 -13.90 11.23
CA ARG A 227 -1.80 -14.15 12.28
C ARG A 227 -3.21 -13.81 11.82
N ILE A 228 -3.41 -12.63 11.26
CA ILE A 228 -4.71 -12.21 10.72
C ILE A 228 -5.08 -13.07 9.50
N GLY A 229 -4.08 -13.41 8.66
CA GLY A 229 -4.29 -14.27 7.49
C GLY A 229 -4.90 -13.52 6.30
N ASP A 230 -5.82 -14.18 5.57
CA ASP A 230 -6.41 -13.60 4.37
C ASP A 230 -7.09 -12.26 4.66
N GLY A 231 -6.89 -11.31 3.74
CA GLY A 231 -7.33 -9.94 3.88
C GLY A 231 -6.33 -9.03 4.59
N ALA A 232 -5.24 -9.55 5.18
CA ALA A 232 -4.21 -8.72 5.80
C ALA A 232 -3.07 -8.39 4.86
N VAL A 233 -2.47 -7.20 5.04
CA VAL A 233 -1.30 -6.74 4.31
C VAL A 233 -0.27 -6.13 5.25
N CYS A 234 1.01 -6.42 5.02
CA CYS A 234 2.13 -5.93 5.83
C CYS A 234 2.94 -4.86 5.08
N THR A 235 3.30 -3.79 5.79
CA THR A 235 4.07 -2.65 5.26
C THR A 235 5.57 -2.74 5.54
N PHE A 236 5.98 -3.63 6.42
CA PHE A 236 7.35 -3.73 6.95
C PHE A 236 7.81 -2.45 7.66
N GLY A 237 6.93 -1.80 8.36
CA GLY A 237 7.15 -0.63 9.20
C GLY A 237 6.09 0.45 9.00
N VAL A 238 6.17 1.49 9.82
CA VAL A 238 5.13 2.52 9.99
C VAL A 238 5.12 3.63 8.93
N VAL A 239 6.14 3.68 8.06
CA VAL A 239 6.25 4.70 7.01
C VAL A 239 5.97 4.06 5.65
N LEU A 240 4.90 4.49 5.00
CA LEU A 240 4.53 4.01 3.68
C LEU A 240 5.34 4.69 2.58
N SER A 241 5.83 3.90 1.64
CA SER A 241 6.36 4.42 0.38
C SER A 241 5.23 4.94 -0.52
N PRO A 242 5.54 5.77 -1.53
CA PRO A 242 4.56 6.17 -2.54
C PRO A 242 3.91 4.97 -3.24
N GLU A 243 4.67 3.92 -3.50
CA GLU A 243 4.20 2.70 -4.14
C GLU A 243 3.21 1.93 -3.26
N GLN A 244 3.51 1.80 -1.96
CA GLN A 244 2.59 1.17 -1.01
C GLN A 244 1.29 1.98 -0.89
N LYS A 245 1.38 3.31 -0.82
CA LYS A 245 0.20 4.18 -0.81
C LYS A 245 -0.65 4.01 -2.07
N ARG A 246 -0.01 3.90 -3.25
CA ARG A 246 -0.71 3.63 -4.52
C ARG A 246 -1.41 2.26 -4.51
N MET A 247 -0.81 1.24 -3.94
CA MET A 247 -1.46 -0.07 -3.78
C MET A 247 -2.64 0.01 -2.82
N LEU A 248 -2.48 0.67 -1.67
CA LEU A 248 -3.54 0.86 -0.68
C LEU A 248 -4.72 1.67 -1.22
N SER A 249 -4.48 2.62 -2.14
CA SER A 249 -5.56 3.43 -2.72
C SER A 249 -6.54 2.63 -3.60
N LYS A 250 -6.26 1.38 -3.88
CA LYS A 250 -7.18 0.47 -4.60
C LYS A 250 -8.27 -0.09 -3.69
N PHE A 251 -8.06 -0.07 -2.37
CA PHE A 251 -9.03 -0.56 -1.40
C PHE A 251 -10.06 0.51 -1.06
N SER A 252 -11.31 0.11 -0.93
CA SER A 252 -12.41 0.99 -0.46
C SER A 252 -12.40 1.13 1.05
N VAL A 253 -12.02 0.06 1.76
CA VAL A 253 -11.95 0.01 3.22
C VAL A 253 -10.56 -0.44 3.65
N ILE A 254 -9.93 0.34 4.53
CA ILE A 254 -8.64 0.01 5.13
C ILE A 254 -8.82 -0.06 6.65
N LYS A 255 -8.57 -1.23 7.20
CA LYS A 255 -8.56 -1.48 8.63
C LYS A 255 -7.12 -1.41 9.11
N ILE A 256 -6.80 -0.57 10.09
CA ILE A 256 -5.45 -0.46 10.63
C ILE A 256 -5.44 -1.13 12.00
N CYS A 257 -4.55 -2.10 12.16
CA CYS A 257 -4.34 -2.82 13.41
C CYS A 257 -2.83 -2.88 13.68
N PHE A 258 -2.31 -1.89 14.40
CA PHE A 258 -0.90 -1.77 14.77
C PHE A 258 -0.69 -2.21 16.21
N ASP A 259 0.59 -2.29 16.62
CA ASP A 259 0.98 -2.74 17.95
C ASP A 259 0.29 -1.92 19.04
N GLY A 260 -0.07 -2.57 20.15
CA GLY A 260 -0.82 -1.99 21.26
C GLY A 260 0.04 -1.13 22.18
N ASP A 261 1.01 -0.37 21.65
CA ASP A 261 1.82 0.59 22.38
C ASP A 261 1.52 2.04 21.95
N GLU A 262 2.15 3.02 22.59
CA GLU A 262 1.94 4.44 22.27
C GLU A 262 2.44 4.79 20.86
N ALA A 263 3.54 4.16 20.44
CA ALA A 263 4.12 4.38 19.11
C ALA A 263 3.20 3.82 18.01
N GLY A 264 2.69 2.60 18.19
CA GLY A 264 1.75 1.96 17.26
C GLY A 264 0.47 2.79 17.11
N ARG A 265 -0.14 3.25 18.22
CA ARG A 265 -1.33 4.12 18.19
C ARG A 265 -1.08 5.44 17.48
N THR A 266 0.03 6.12 17.80
CA THR A 266 0.40 7.40 17.17
C THR A 266 0.61 7.24 15.67
N ASN A 267 1.26 6.16 15.25
CA ASN A 267 1.48 5.84 13.85
C ASN A 267 0.18 5.46 13.12
N ALA A 268 -0.70 4.70 13.77
CA ALA A 268 -2.01 4.33 13.25
C ALA A 268 -2.88 5.58 13.01
N ASP A 269 -2.95 6.50 13.98
CA ASP A 269 -3.69 7.76 13.85
C ASP A 269 -3.14 8.63 12.69
N ARG A 270 -1.81 8.78 12.60
CA ARG A 270 -1.17 9.51 11.50
C ARG A 270 -1.49 8.90 10.15
N LEU A 271 -1.37 7.58 10.06
CA LEU A 271 -1.60 6.87 8.82
C LEU A 271 -3.07 6.88 8.42
N ALA A 272 -3.98 6.76 9.38
CA ALA A 272 -5.41 6.86 9.14
C ALA A 272 -5.79 8.23 8.57
N ASN A 273 -5.20 9.32 9.07
CA ASN A 273 -5.39 10.65 8.49
C ASN A 273 -4.91 10.74 7.04
N ASP A 274 -3.76 10.13 6.71
CA ASP A 274 -3.24 10.10 5.34
C ASP A 274 -4.15 9.28 4.41
N LEU A 275 -4.58 8.10 4.85
CA LEU A 275 -5.33 7.14 4.03
C LEU A 275 -6.82 7.52 3.89
N SER A 276 -7.40 8.23 4.86
CA SER A 276 -8.79 8.70 4.81
C SER A 276 -9.08 9.67 3.65
N ALA A 277 -8.04 10.14 2.96
CA ALA A 277 -8.18 10.92 1.74
C ALA A 277 -8.81 10.12 0.58
N PHE A 278 -8.70 8.78 0.60
CA PHE A 278 -9.12 7.94 -0.51
C PHE A 278 -9.87 6.65 -0.11
N ALA A 279 -9.86 6.25 1.14
CA ALA A 279 -10.57 5.07 1.63
C ALA A 279 -11.34 5.36 2.91
N GLU A 280 -12.32 4.52 3.23
CA GLU A 280 -12.86 4.44 4.58
C GLU A 280 -11.80 3.79 5.47
N VAL A 281 -11.43 4.45 6.57
CA VAL A 281 -10.40 3.93 7.48
C VAL A 281 -11.01 3.60 8.83
N LYS A 282 -10.75 2.37 9.29
CA LYS A 282 -11.17 1.85 10.60
C LYS A 282 -9.94 1.55 11.44
N LEU A 283 -9.87 2.13 12.64
CA LEU A 283 -8.78 1.88 13.58
C LEU A 283 -9.20 0.82 14.60
N PHE A 284 -8.32 -0.16 14.79
CA PHE A 284 -8.44 -1.19 15.81
C PHE A 284 -7.36 -0.97 16.87
N ASP A 285 -7.74 -0.39 17.99
CA ASP A 285 -6.84 -0.17 19.12
C ASP A 285 -6.70 -1.46 19.91
N LEU A 286 -5.49 -1.97 20.01
CA LEU A 286 -5.17 -3.13 20.83
C LEU A 286 -4.88 -2.70 22.29
N PRO A 287 -5.12 -3.59 23.28
CA PRO A 287 -4.68 -3.38 24.65
C PRO A 287 -3.18 -3.12 24.74
N ASN A 288 -2.74 -2.39 25.77
CA ASN A 288 -1.33 -2.11 25.96
C ASN A 288 -0.48 -3.39 26.03
N GLY A 289 0.56 -3.43 25.21
CA GLY A 289 1.51 -4.54 25.16
C GLY A 289 1.02 -5.79 24.43
N ILE A 290 -0.10 -5.69 23.72
CA ILE A 290 -0.60 -6.75 22.84
C ILE A 290 -0.32 -6.38 21.39
N ASP A 291 0.36 -7.26 20.68
CA ASP A 291 0.64 -7.10 19.25
C ASP A 291 -0.36 -7.92 18.42
N PRO A 292 -0.60 -7.58 17.15
CA PRO A 292 -1.57 -8.28 16.32
C PRO A 292 -1.26 -9.79 16.16
N ASP A 293 -0.01 -10.22 16.28
CA ASP A 293 0.38 -11.64 16.19
C ASP A 293 -0.06 -12.49 17.41
N GLN A 294 -0.51 -11.83 18.48
CA GLN A 294 -1.00 -12.46 19.71
C GLN A 294 -2.55 -12.56 19.75
N LEU A 295 -3.24 -12.04 18.74
CA LEU A 295 -4.70 -12.01 18.72
C LEU A 295 -5.29 -13.43 18.66
N CYS A 296 -6.39 -13.63 19.41
CA CYS A 296 -7.22 -14.81 19.31
C CYS A 296 -8.13 -14.75 18.07
N GLN A 297 -8.70 -15.90 17.71
CA GLN A 297 -9.56 -15.98 16.52
C GLN A 297 -10.79 -15.07 16.60
N GLU A 298 -11.37 -14.90 17.78
CA GLU A 298 -12.54 -14.04 17.98
C GLU A 298 -12.22 -12.56 17.64
N ASP A 299 -11.04 -12.07 18.04
CA ASP A 299 -10.63 -10.70 17.74
C ASP A 299 -10.27 -10.52 16.25
N ILE A 300 -9.64 -11.53 15.66
CA ILE A 300 -9.39 -11.56 14.21
C ILE A 300 -10.71 -11.50 13.44
N ASP A 301 -11.71 -12.27 13.85
CA ASP A 301 -13.02 -12.27 13.20
C ASP A 301 -13.73 -10.92 13.35
N LYS A 302 -13.63 -10.24 14.49
CA LYS A 302 -14.13 -8.88 14.68
C LYS A 302 -13.47 -7.90 13.71
N ILE A 303 -12.15 -7.99 13.54
CA ILE A 303 -11.41 -7.15 12.60
C ILE A 303 -11.86 -7.43 11.16
N LYS A 304 -12.00 -8.70 10.80
CA LYS A 304 -12.37 -9.08 9.42
C LYS A 304 -13.80 -8.64 9.06
N ASN A 305 -14.72 -8.75 9.99
CA ASN A 305 -16.15 -8.46 9.76
C ASN A 305 -16.53 -6.98 9.96
N ALA A 306 -15.63 -6.16 10.43
CA ALA A 306 -15.85 -4.72 10.56
C ALA A 306 -15.70 -4.01 9.21
#